data_0baed00b56afcae4d757ca62a5876062
#
_entry.id   0baed00b56afcae4d757ca62a5876062
#
_cell.length_a   1.000
_cell.length_b   1.000
_cell.length_c   1.000
_cell.angle_alpha   90.00
_cell.angle_beta   90.00
_cell.angle_gamma   90.00
#
_symmetry.space_group_name_H-M   'P 1'
#
loop_
_entity.id
_entity.type
_entity.pdbx_description
1 polymer ?
#
loop_
_entity_poly.entity_id
_entity_poly.type
_entity_poly.pdbx_seq_one_letter_code
_entity_poly.pdbx_strand_id
1 'polypeptide(L)'
;MKAPACLQTGLLLLLLLWLAPVAGFSGEVQLARTPPMGWNSWNRYHLDITDLLIRAQAEAMATNGMKAAGYEYVVIDGGWEGHHDAQGVFHPDAQRFPDMKGLCDYIHSLGLKVGIHTSPGPTTCSGHEGSYGYEVQDARTFAGWGMDFIKYDWCSGDAVYRPDEMQSAYKKMHEALVATGRPILYSLCQYGQQHVWEWGAPVGGQMWRTTGDIGDNYFQMLVIGFGQNGLEKYAGPGHWNDPDCLEVGNGRMKDEESRTQMTLWCMLAAPLFAGNDLTKMSPATLATLINPEAIAVDQDLAGRQGYRARQEGPLEIWMKPLADGSKAVAMFSRHGRIMELTLNFEDVGITGPALVRDLWQHKDLGTFEHGFKATIPRHGAVMLKVKASRAEPATSRGTPR
;
A
#
# COMPACT_ATOMS: atom_id res chain seq x y z
N MET A 1 54.96 -82.63 4.74
CA MET A 1 55.40 -81.23 4.43
C MET A 1 54.15 -80.33 4.36
N LYS A 2 53.99 -79.45 5.31
CA LYS A 2 52.78 -78.65 5.53
C LYS A 2 52.94 -77.28 4.81
N ALA A 3 51.95 -76.92 4.02
CA ALA A 3 51.83 -75.54 3.42
C ALA A 3 51.12 -74.64 4.40
N PRO A 4 51.48 -73.37 4.52
CA PRO A 4 50.82 -72.42 5.43
C PRO A 4 49.58 -71.71 4.78
N ALA A 5 48.55 -71.49 5.62
CA ALA A 5 47.31 -70.81 5.30
C ALA A 5 47.53 -69.29 5.21
N CYS A 6 46.96 -68.69 4.18
CA CYS A 6 46.95 -67.24 3.95
C CYS A 6 45.68 -66.70 4.64
N LEU A 7 45.84 -65.82 5.64
CA LEU A 7 44.75 -65.03 6.24
C LEU A 7 44.45 -63.77 5.33
N GLN A 8 43.25 -63.74 4.79
CA GLN A 8 42.71 -62.49 4.18
C GLN A 8 41.99 -61.69 5.24
N THR A 9 42.57 -60.57 5.63
CA THR A 9 41.93 -59.55 6.44
C THR A 9 41.05 -58.65 5.54
N GLY A 10 39.74 -58.84 5.63
CA GLY A 10 38.77 -57.96 5.00
C GLY A 10 38.63 -56.64 5.76
N LEU A 11 38.95 -55.53 5.10
CA LEU A 11 38.78 -54.19 5.63
C LEU A 11 37.34 -53.72 5.33
N LEU A 12 36.47 -53.68 6.36
CA LEU A 12 35.14 -53.06 6.25
C LEU A 12 35.27 -51.57 6.33
N LEU A 13 35.08 -50.86 5.21
CA LEU A 13 34.89 -49.40 5.17
C LEU A 13 33.46 -49.07 5.58
N LEU A 14 33.27 -48.56 6.80
CA LEU A 14 32.03 -47.92 7.25
C LEU A 14 31.95 -46.51 6.66
N LEU A 15 31.13 -46.35 5.60
CA LEU A 15 30.75 -45.03 5.11
C LEU A 15 29.72 -44.42 6.09
N LEU A 16 30.19 -43.55 6.97
CA LEU A 16 29.34 -42.63 7.74
C LEU A 16 28.80 -41.54 6.82
N LEU A 17 27.57 -41.74 6.32
CA LEU A 17 26.79 -40.64 5.69
C LEU A 17 26.43 -39.61 6.76
N TRP A 18 27.14 -38.52 6.74
CA TRP A 18 26.75 -37.30 7.45
C TRP A 18 25.49 -36.73 6.76
N LEU A 19 24.31 -36.96 7.36
CA LEU A 19 23.11 -36.20 7.10
C LEU A 19 23.30 -34.81 7.73
N ALA A 20 23.81 -33.86 6.95
CA ALA A 20 23.73 -32.45 7.32
C ALA A 20 22.26 -32.09 7.42
N PRO A 21 21.80 -31.48 8.53
CA PRO A 21 20.44 -30.93 8.57
C PRO A 21 20.36 -29.86 7.48
N VAL A 22 19.46 -30.08 6.51
CA VAL A 22 19.03 -29.00 5.60
C VAL A 22 18.33 -28.01 6.51
N ALA A 23 19.02 -26.93 6.89
CA ALA A 23 18.40 -25.79 7.51
C ALA A 23 17.39 -25.26 6.48
N GLY A 24 16.13 -25.62 6.68
CA GLY A 24 15.04 -25.00 5.95
C GLY A 24 15.11 -23.50 6.23
N PHE A 25 15.55 -22.71 5.25
CA PHE A 25 15.28 -21.29 5.22
C PHE A 25 13.76 -21.15 5.13
N SER A 26 13.07 -21.13 6.27
CA SER A 26 11.78 -20.50 6.39
C SER A 26 12.05 -18.99 6.29
N GLY A 27 12.30 -18.49 5.08
CA GLY A 27 12.31 -17.09 4.84
C GLY A 27 10.93 -16.56 5.25
N GLU A 28 10.89 -15.82 6.35
CA GLU A 28 9.70 -15.10 6.78
C GLU A 28 9.21 -14.29 5.56
N VAL A 29 7.99 -14.57 5.10
CA VAL A 29 7.43 -13.85 3.95
C VAL A 29 7.28 -12.40 4.37
N GLN A 30 8.17 -11.53 3.89
CA GLN A 30 8.10 -10.11 4.18
C GLN A 30 6.88 -9.53 3.46
N LEU A 31 5.79 -9.29 4.20
CA LEU A 31 4.59 -8.64 3.71
C LEU A 31 4.85 -7.16 3.42
N ALA A 32 4.13 -6.60 2.45
CA ALA A 32 4.15 -5.18 2.13
C ALA A 32 5.57 -4.60 1.88
N ARG A 33 6.41 -5.31 1.13
CA ARG A 33 7.74 -4.81 0.77
C ARG A 33 7.68 -3.47 0.01
N THR A 34 6.64 -3.28 -0.77
CA THR A 34 6.20 -2.02 -1.37
C THR A 34 4.79 -1.70 -0.84
N PRO A 35 4.29 -0.46 -0.99
CA PRO A 35 2.94 -0.11 -0.54
C PRO A 35 1.89 -1.05 -1.13
N PRO A 36 0.96 -1.60 -0.33
CA PRO A 36 -0.10 -2.46 -0.83
C PRO A 36 -1.01 -1.74 -1.84
N MET A 37 -1.45 -2.45 -2.86
CA MET A 37 -2.38 -1.92 -3.87
C MET A 37 -3.62 -2.79 -3.96
N GLY A 38 -4.81 -2.17 -4.00
CA GLY A 38 -6.05 -2.92 -4.01
C GLY A 38 -7.29 -2.07 -4.26
N TRP A 39 -8.42 -2.62 -3.84
CA TRP A 39 -9.73 -1.98 -3.82
C TRP A 39 -10.38 -2.23 -2.47
N ASN A 40 -11.12 -1.24 -1.96
CA ASN A 40 -11.90 -1.33 -0.73
C ASN A 40 -13.35 -0.92 -1.00
N SER A 41 -14.31 -1.64 -0.42
CA SER A 41 -15.73 -1.46 -0.71
C SER A 41 -16.34 -0.21 -0.07
N TRP A 42 -15.72 0.37 0.98
CA TRP A 42 -16.38 1.34 1.86
C TRP A 42 -16.79 2.63 1.16
N ASN A 43 -15.86 3.32 0.50
CA ASN A 43 -16.11 4.69 0.01
C ASN A 43 -17.23 4.77 -1.01
N ARG A 44 -17.46 3.71 -1.79
CA ARG A 44 -18.52 3.65 -2.78
C ARG A 44 -19.82 3.03 -2.27
N TYR A 45 -19.71 1.97 -1.48
CA TYR A 45 -20.86 1.11 -1.18
C TYR A 45 -21.28 1.14 0.29
N HIS A 46 -20.41 1.62 1.19
CA HIS A 46 -20.67 1.58 2.63
C HIS A 46 -21.13 0.17 3.06
N LEU A 47 -22.29 0.07 3.69
CA LEU A 47 -22.88 -1.19 4.15
C LEU A 47 -23.65 -1.95 3.05
N ASP A 48 -23.83 -1.36 1.87
CA ASP A 48 -24.62 -1.98 0.79
C ASP A 48 -23.75 -2.87 -0.09
N ILE A 49 -23.22 -3.93 0.52
CA ILE A 49 -22.34 -4.93 -0.11
C ILE A 49 -22.94 -6.33 -0.03
N THR A 50 -22.64 -7.16 -1.02
CA THR A 50 -23.04 -8.57 -1.09
C THR A 50 -21.95 -9.40 -1.75
N ASP A 51 -21.98 -10.72 -1.59
CA ASP A 51 -21.10 -11.66 -2.29
C ASP A 51 -21.05 -11.40 -3.81
N LEU A 52 -22.21 -11.20 -4.44
CA LEU A 52 -22.30 -10.93 -5.87
C LEU A 52 -21.62 -9.62 -6.27
N LEU A 53 -21.80 -8.56 -5.46
CA LEU A 53 -21.13 -7.28 -5.71
C LEU A 53 -19.61 -7.42 -5.60
N ILE A 54 -19.12 -8.08 -4.54
CA ILE A 54 -17.67 -8.26 -4.35
C ILE A 54 -17.08 -9.09 -5.49
N ARG A 55 -17.73 -10.15 -5.95
CA ARG A 55 -17.31 -10.94 -7.13
C ARG A 55 -17.20 -10.06 -8.38
N ALA A 56 -18.20 -9.22 -8.63
CA ALA A 56 -18.19 -8.31 -9.79
C ALA A 56 -17.02 -7.30 -9.74
N GLN A 57 -16.71 -6.75 -8.56
CA GLN A 57 -15.57 -5.85 -8.39
C GLN A 57 -14.24 -6.59 -8.58
N ALA A 58 -14.10 -7.80 -8.02
CA ALA A 58 -12.91 -8.63 -8.19
C ALA A 58 -12.68 -9.01 -9.67
N GLU A 59 -13.73 -9.41 -10.39
CA GLU A 59 -13.67 -9.71 -11.82
C GLU A 59 -13.27 -8.47 -12.65
N ALA A 60 -13.87 -7.31 -12.34
CA ALA A 60 -13.49 -6.06 -12.99
C ALA A 60 -12.02 -5.75 -12.75
N MET A 61 -11.51 -5.83 -11.51
CA MET A 61 -10.09 -5.59 -11.21
C MET A 61 -9.18 -6.57 -11.94
N ALA A 62 -9.57 -7.84 -12.07
CA ALA A 62 -8.79 -8.86 -12.76
C ALA A 62 -8.71 -8.64 -14.28
N THR A 63 -9.71 -7.96 -14.89
CA THR A 63 -9.87 -7.91 -16.34
C THR A 63 -9.65 -6.54 -16.98
N ASN A 64 -9.77 -5.45 -16.20
CA ASN A 64 -9.68 -4.08 -16.74
C ASN A 64 -8.26 -3.50 -16.80
N GLY A 65 -7.24 -4.27 -16.44
CA GLY A 65 -5.84 -3.85 -16.44
C GLY A 65 -5.29 -3.47 -15.05
N MET A 66 -6.12 -3.29 -14.02
CA MET A 66 -5.66 -2.96 -12.67
C MET A 66 -4.77 -4.06 -12.08
N LYS A 67 -5.16 -5.34 -12.20
CA LYS A 67 -4.30 -6.45 -11.76
C LYS A 67 -2.93 -6.43 -12.46
N ALA A 68 -2.89 -6.19 -13.75
CA ALA A 68 -1.64 -6.08 -14.52
C ALA A 68 -0.79 -4.88 -14.07
N ALA A 69 -1.43 -3.82 -13.55
CA ALA A 69 -0.76 -2.65 -12.98
C ALA A 69 -0.29 -2.85 -11.54
N GLY A 70 -0.60 -4.00 -10.89
CA GLY A 70 -0.13 -4.34 -9.55
C GLY A 70 -1.18 -4.30 -8.44
N TYR A 71 -2.45 -3.99 -8.74
CA TYR A 71 -3.54 -4.08 -7.76
C TYR A 71 -3.85 -5.55 -7.48
N GLU A 72 -3.78 -5.96 -6.21
CA GLU A 72 -3.92 -7.36 -5.85
C GLU A 72 -4.94 -7.64 -4.74
N TYR A 73 -5.26 -6.67 -3.88
CA TYR A 73 -6.17 -6.87 -2.76
C TYR A 73 -7.60 -6.44 -3.08
N VAL A 74 -8.58 -7.29 -2.76
CA VAL A 74 -10.03 -6.97 -2.73
C VAL A 74 -10.45 -6.98 -1.27
N VAL A 75 -10.67 -5.80 -0.68
CA VAL A 75 -11.00 -5.66 0.74
C VAL A 75 -12.50 -5.46 0.92
N ILE A 76 -13.11 -6.40 1.62
CA ILE A 76 -14.51 -6.36 2.07
C ILE A 76 -14.55 -5.56 3.36
N ASP A 77 -15.01 -4.31 3.29
CA ASP A 77 -15.16 -3.43 4.46
C ASP A 77 -16.45 -3.77 5.24
N GLY A 78 -16.89 -2.96 6.19
CA GLY A 78 -18.09 -3.20 7.01
C GLY A 78 -19.33 -3.52 6.20
N GLY A 79 -20.24 -4.31 6.77
CA GLY A 79 -21.50 -4.77 6.15
C GLY A 79 -21.52 -6.25 5.78
N TRP A 80 -20.45 -6.99 6.04
CA TRP A 80 -20.42 -8.45 5.89
C TRP A 80 -20.78 -9.18 7.19
N GLU A 81 -20.65 -8.50 8.33
CA GLU A 81 -20.72 -9.07 9.66
C GLU A 81 -22.11 -9.59 9.98
N GLY A 82 -22.17 -10.83 10.49
CA GLY A 82 -23.34 -11.42 11.12
C GLY A 82 -23.17 -11.46 12.64
N HIS A 83 -22.83 -12.63 13.21
CA HIS A 83 -22.74 -12.80 14.66
C HIS A 83 -21.78 -13.93 15.03
N HIS A 84 -21.30 -13.94 16.29
CA HIS A 84 -20.61 -15.09 16.88
C HIS A 84 -21.64 -16.11 17.39
N ASP A 85 -21.40 -17.38 17.11
CA ASP A 85 -22.22 -18.47 17.65
C ASP A 85 -21.86 -18.79 19.13
N ALA A 86 -22.55 -19.77 19.71
CA ALA A 86 -22.30 -20.18 21.09
C ALA A 86 -20.90 -20.77 21.32
N GLN A 87 -20.17 -21.11 20.26
CA GLN A 87 -18.78 -21.59 20.26
C GLN A 87 -17.79 -20.46 20.00
N GLY A 88 -18.28 -19.22 19.79
CA GLY A 88 -17.48 -18.04 19.48
C GLY A 88 -16.95 -18.01 18.05
N VAL A 89 -17.54 -18.77 17.14
CA VAL A 89 -17.19 -18.71 15.70
C VAL A 89 -17.95 -17.58 15.05
N PHE A 90 -17.21 -16.66 14.39
CA PHE A 90 -17.82 -15.55 13.66
C PHE A 90 -18.45 -16.04 12.36
N HIS A 91 -19.74 -15.77 12.18
CA HIS A 91 -20.49 -16.05 10.96
C HIS A 91 -20.77 -14.77 10.20
N PRO A 92 -20.62 -14.74 8.87
CA PRO A 92 -21.05 -13.61 8.06
C PRO A 92 -22.59 -13.52 8.04
N ASP A 93 -23.12 -12.37 7.60
CA ASP A 93 -24.55 -12.25 7.27
C ASP A 93 -24.92 -13.26 6.17
N ALA A 94 -25.68 -14.28 6.54
CA ALA A 94 -26.01 -15.42 5.66
C ALA A 94 -26.86 -15.03 4.43
N GLN A 95 -27.53 -13.88 4.43
CA GLN A 95 -28.28 -13.40 3.26
C GLN A 95 -27.38 -12.68 2.27
N ARG A 96 -26.40 -11.94 2.78
CA ARG A 96 -25.47 -11.13 1.97
C ARG A 96 -24.25 -11.93 1.54
N PHE A 97 -23.72 -12.77 2.43
CA PHE A 97 -22.51 -13.56 2.26
C PHE A 97 -22.74 -15.01 2.68
N PRO A 98 -23.51 -15.78 1.91
CA PRO A 98 -23.89 -17.15 2.27
C PRO A 98 -22.74 -18.14 2.32
N ASP A 99 -21.63 -17.85 1.61
CA ASP A 99 -20.42 -18.69 1.56
C ASP A 99 -19.16 -17.81 1.46
N MET A 100 -18.69 -17.30 2.60
CA MET A 100 -17.51 -16.45 2.65
C MET A 100 -16.23 -17.17 2.15
N LYS A 101 -16.11 -18.47 2.47
CA LYS A 101 -14.97 -19.23 1.96
C LYS A 101 -15.00 -19.40 0.44
N GLY A 102 -16.15 -19.73 -0.12
CA GLY A 102 -16.33 -19.82 -1.57
C GLY A 102 -16.11 -18.48 -2.28
N LEU A 103 -16.40 -17.35 -1.62
CA LEU A 103 -16.04 -16.02 -2.12
C LEU A 103 -14.51 -15.82 -2.14
N CYS A 104 -13.82 -16.17 -1.05
CA CYS A 104 -12.35 -16.10 -1.00
C CYS A 104 -11.71 -16.98 -2.07
N ASP A 105 -12.16 -18.23 -2.20
CA ASP A 105 -11.65 -19.16 -3.21
C ASP A 105 -11.85 -18.62 -4.64
N TYR A 106 -12.99 -17.97 -4.91
CA TYR A 106 -13.25 -17.31 -6.18
C TYR A 106 -12.27 -16.16 -6.45
N ILE A 107 -12.07 -15.26 -5.49
CA ILE A 107 -11.12 -14.15 -5.62
C ILE A 107 -9.70 -14.67 -5.86
N HIS A 108 -9.28 -15.71 -5.13
CA HIS A 108 -8.00 -16.38 -5.35
C HIS A 108 -7.89 -17.01 -6.75
N SER A 109 -8.98 -17.58 -7.28
CA SER A 109 -8.99 -18.15 -8.63
C SER A 109 -8.73 -17.11 -9.73
N LEU A 110 -9.04 -15.83 -9.46
CA LEU A 110 -8.70 -14.70 -10.31
C LEU A 110 -7.22 -14.26 -10.14
N GLY A 111 -6.47 -14.89 -9.22
CA GLY A 111 -5.11 -14.54 -8.85
C GLY A 111 -5.03 -13.20 -8.10
N LEU A 112 -6.05 -12.89 -7.32
CA LEU A 112 -6.15 -11.75 -6.40
C LEU A 112 -6.10 -12.25 -4.97
N LYS A 113 -5.93 -11.32 -4.04
CA LYS A 113 -5.94 -11.54 -2.59
C LYS A 113 -7.21 -10.94 -1.99
N VAL A 114 -7.69 -11.49 -0.87
CA VAL A 114 -8.92 -11.02 -0.22
C VAL A 114 -8.64 -10.50 1.17
N GLY A 115 -9.27 -9.37 1.50
CA GLY A 115 -9.21 -8.76 2.82
C GLY A 115 -10.57 -8.58 3.45
N ILE A 116 -10.57 -8.41 4.77
CA ILE A 116 -11.79 -8.21 5.56
C ILE A 116 -11.58 -7.13 6.62
N HIS A 117 -12.67 -6.49 7.04
CA HIS A 117 -12.73 -5.50 8.09
C HIS A 117 -13.27 -6.12 9.39
N THR A 118 -12.72 -5.71 10.54
CA THR A 118 -13.29 -5.94 11.87
C THR A 118 -12.76 -4.90 12.86
N SER A 119 -13.13 -5.00 14.15
CA SER A 119 -12.83 -4.00 15.19
C SER A 119 -12.30 -4.65 16.46
N PRO A 120 -11.38 -4.00 17.21
CA PRO A 120 -11.01 -4.42 18.57
C PRO A 120 -12.13 -4.20 19.60
N GLY A 121 -13.11 -3.38 19.28
CA GLY A 121 -14.26 -3.14 20.15
C GLY A 121 -15.33 -4.21 20.07
N PRO A 122 -16.35 -4.15 20.92
CA PRO A 122 -17.50 -5.06 20.89
C PRO A 122 -18.35 -4.90 19.63
N THR A 123 -18.30 -3.73 18.98
CA THR A 123 -19.00 -3.48 17.71
C THR A 123 -18.09 -2.79 16.69
N THR A 124 -18.39 -3.02 15.42
CA THR A 124 -17.84 -2.24 14.31
C THR A 124 -18.46 -0.84 14.26
N CYS A 125 -17.91 0.06 13.42
CA CYS A 125 -18.44 1.42 13.27
C CYS A 125 -19.90 1.48 12.76
N SER A 126 -20.36 0.40 12.16
CA SER A 126 -21.75 0.21 11.70
C SER A 126 -22.68 -0.44 12.76
N GLY A 127 -22.14 -0.75 13.95
CA GLY A 127 -22.93 -1.35 15.04
C GLY A 127 -23.08 -2.87 14.98
N HIS A 128 -22.44 -3.54 13.99
CA HIS A 128 -22.35 -5.00 13.96
C HIS A 128 -21.32 -5.52 14.94
N GLU A 129 -21.28 -6.82 15.22
CA GLU A 129 -20.32 -7.41 16.15
C GLU A 129 -18.85 -7.18 15.70
N GLY A 130 -17.98 -6.85 16.67
CA GLY A 130 -16.54 -6.76 16.50
C GLY A 130 -15.82 -7.94 17.16
N SER A 131 -14.49 -7.92 17.15
CA SER A 131 -13.67 -9.05 17.61
C SER A 131 -13.31 -9.00 19.11
N TYR A 132 -13.86 -8.06 19.89
CA TYR A 132 -13.53 -7.94 21.32
C TYR A 132 -13.80 -9.23 22.09
N GLY A 133 -12.74 -9.83 22.62
CA GLY A 133 -12.81 -11.10 23.36
C GLY A 133 -12.76 -12.36 22.49
N TYR A 134 -12.84 -12.22 21.16
CA TYR A 134 -12.80 -13.31 20.19
C TYR A 134 -11.58 -13.28 19.27
N GLU A 135 -10.57 -12.41 19.51
CA GLU A 135 -9.48 -12.13 18.58
C GLU A 135 -8.76 -13.40 18.08
N VAL A 136 -8.53 -14.37 18.98
CA VAL A 136 -7.88 -15.65 18.63
C VAL A 136 -8.79 -16.52 17.75
N GLN A 137 -10.10 -16.56 18.06
CA GLN A 137 -11.07 -17.33 17.31
C GLN A 137 -11.31 -16.71 15.93
N ASP A 138 -11.45 -15.38 15.88
CA ASP A 138 -11.68 -14.65 14.65
C ASP A 138 -10.48 -14.74 13.72
N ALA A 139 -9.26 -14.61 14.23
CA ALA A 139 -8.06 -14.80 13.44
C ALA A 139 -8.02 -16.20 12.78
N ARG A 140 -8.42 -17.26 13.51
CA ARG A 140 -8.54 -18.62 12.97
C ARG A 140 -9.63 -18.72 11.91
N THR A 141 -10.79 -18.11 12.15
CA THR A 141 -11.92 -18.08 11.23
C THR A 141 -11.50 -17.38 9.92
N PHE A 142 -10.90 -16.20 10.00
CA PHE A 142 -10.42 -15.43 8.84
C PHE A 142 -9.33 -16.21 8.07
N ALA A 143 -8.37 -16.79 8.76
CA ALA A 143 -7.37 -17.64 8.13
C ALA A 143 -7.99 -18.88 7.47
N GLY A 144 -9.00 -19.50 8.10
CA GLY A 144 -9.76 -20.64 7.57
C GLY A 144 -10.56 -20.31 6.32
N TRP A 145 -11.11 -19.12 6.21
CA TRP A 145 -11.74 -18.61 4.98
C TRP A 145 -10.71 -18.31 3.88
N GLY A 146 -9.46 -18.05 4.25
CA GLY A 146 -8.39 -17.73 3.31
C GLY A 146 -8.14 -16.23 3.18
N MET A 147 -8.45 -15.42 4.20
CA MET A 147 -8.15 -13.98 4.17
C MET A 147 -6.65 -13.74 4.13
N ASP A 148 -6.23 -12.75 3.33
CA ASP A 148 -4.84 -12.31 3.13
C ASP A 148 -4.57 -10.94 3.75
N PHE A 149 -5.62 -10.24 4.20
CA PHE A 149 -5.55 -8.88 4.70
C PHE A 149 -6.64 -8.66 5.76
N ILE A 150 -6.29 -7.98 6.85
CA ILE A 150 -7.25 -7.55 7.89
C ILE A 150 -7.13 -6.03 8.07
N LYS A 151 -8.24 -5.30 7.89
CA LYS A 151 -8.41 -3.92 8.37
C LYS A 151 -8.99 -3.98 9.77
N TYR A 152 -8.21 -3.59 10.77
CA TYR A 152 -8.60 -3.61 12.18
C TYR A 152 -8.88 -2.18 12.65
N ASP A 153 -10.17 -1.85 12.73
CA ASP A 153 -10.67 -0.48 12.86
C ASP A 153 -11.08 -0.16 14.31
N TRP A 154 -10.65 0.96 14.85
CA TRP A 154 -10.88 1.36 16.25
C TRP A 154 -12.33 1.77 16.53
N CYS A 155 -13.29 1.05 15.96
CA CYS A 155 -14.70 1.24 16.24
C CYS A 155 -15.04 0.71 17.64
N SER A 156 -15.77 1.48 18.42
CA SER A 156 -16.14 1.15 19.82
C SER A 156 -15.00 0.66 20.73
N GLY A 157 -13.74 0.75 20.33
CA GLY A 157 -12.58 0.40 21.16
C GLY A 157 -12.56 1.15 22.48
N ASP A 158 -12.88 2.45 22.45
CA ASP A 158 -12.96 3.31 23.63
C ASP A 158 -14.06 2.90 24.65
N ALA A 159 -14.98 2.02 24.26
CA ALA A 159 -15.99 1.50 25.18
C ALA A 159 -15.43 0.43 26.13
N VAL A 160 -14.30 -0.20 25.79
CA VAL A 160 -13.76 -1.37 26.51
C VAL A 160 -12.27 -1.24 26.84
N TYR A 161 -11.54 -0.37 26.15
CA TYR A 161 -10.12 -0.13 26.37
C TYR A 161 -9.88 1.29 26.89
N ARG A 162 -8.93 1.45 27.81
CA ARG A 162 -8.38 2.76 28.16
C ARG A 162 -7.45 3.25 27.05
N PRO A 163 -7.17 4.56 26.96
CA PRO A 163 -6.26 5.09 25.94
C PRO A 163 -4.87 4.44 25.93
N ASP A 164 -4.32 4.10 27.11
CA ASP A 164 -3.02 3.43 27.24
C ASP A 164 -3.04 1.94 26.84
N GLU A 165 -4.20 1.36 26.58
CA GLU A 165 -4.39 -0.04 26.15
C GLU A 165 -4.53 -0.21 24.64
N MET A 166 -4.65 0.89 23.86
CA MET A 166 -4.83 0.84 22.41
C MET A 166 -3.76 -0.03 21.72
N GLN A 167 -2.50 0.19 22.02
CA GLN A 167 -1.39 -0.57 21.42
C GLN A 167 -1.47 -2.06 21.78
N SER A 168 -1.87 -2.40 23.01
CA SER A 168 -2.01 -3.78 23.45
C SER A 168 -3.18 -4.49 22.74
N ALA A 169 -4.27 -3.78 22.45
CA ALA A 169 -5.39 -4.31 21.69
C ALA A 169 -4.97 -4.68 20.25
N TYR A 170 -4.22 -3.79 19.58
CA TYR A 170 -3.68 -4.08 18.25
C TYR A 170 -2.68 -5.23 18.28
N LYS A 171 -1.78 -5.26 19.27
CA LYS A 171 -0.80 -6.34 19.45
C LYS A 171 -1.47 -7.69 19.68
N LYS A 172 -2.56 -7.74 20.46
CA LYS A 172 -3.33 -8.97 20.71
C LYS A 172 -3.85 -9.60 19.42
N MET A 173 -4.46 -8.81 18.52
CA MET A 173 -4.90 -9.30 17.22
C MET A 173 -3.72 -9.74 16.36
N HIS A 174 -2.64 -8.97 16.30
CA HIS A 174 -1.44 -9.38 15.57
C HIS A 174 -0.92 -10.75 16.02
N GLU A 175 -0.77 -10.97 17.32
CA GLU A 175 -0.32 -12.25 17.87
C GLU A 175 -1.28 -13.41 17.49
N ALA A 176 -2.59 -13.14 17.48
CA ALA A 176 -3.59 -14.10 17.05
C ALA A 176 -3.47 -14.43 15.55
N LEU A 177 -3.24 -13.44 14.69
CA LEU A 177 -3.02 -13.62 13.25
C LEU A 177 -1.75 -14.44 12.98
N VAL A 178 -0.64 -14.10 13.62
CA VAL A 178 0.64 -14.83 13.51
C VAL A 178 0.47 -16.30 13.92
N ALA A 179 -0.28 -16.55 15.00
CA ALA A 179 -0.52 -17.91 15.51
C ALA A 179 -1.32 -18.79 14.54
N THR A 180 -1.97 -18.24 13.52
CA THR A 180 -2.65 -19.01 12.46
C THR A 180 -1.67 -19.67 11.50
N GLY A 181 -0.45 -19.16 11.39
CA GLY A 181 0.56 -19.59 10.41
C GLY A 181 0.30 -19.08 8.98
N ARG A 182 -0.81 -18.35 8.72
CA ARG A 182 -1.10 -17.74 7.43
C ARG A 182 -0.47 -16.34 7.36
N PRO A 183 0.24 -15.97 6.29
CA PRO A 183 0.73 -14.61 6.09
C PRO A 183 -0.44 -13.67 5.76
N ILE A 184 -0.91 -12.91 6.75
CA ILE A 184 -2.03 -11.97 6.64
C ILE A 184 -1.50 -10.56 6.85
N LEU A 185 -1.69 -9.67 5.86
CA LEU A 185 -1.35 -8.26 5.98
C LEU A 185 -2.26 -7.60 7.01
N TYR A 186 -1.66 -6.87 7.95
CA TYR A 186 -2.36 -6.25 9.05
C TYR A 186 -2.37 -4.72 8.92
N SER A 187 -3.54 -4.17 8.69
CA SER A 187 -3.79 -2.74 8.55
C SER A 187 -4.43 -2.18 9.82
N LEU A 188 -3.78 -1.21 10.45
CA LEU A 188 -4.27 -0.54 11.66
C LEU A 188 -5.10 0.67 11.27
N CYS A 189 -6.36 0.73 11.70
CA CYS A 189 -7.25 1.85 11.40
C CYS A 189 -7.75 2.49 12.70
N GLN A 190 -6.99 3.44 13.22
CA GLN A 190 -7.31 4.21 14.44
C GLN A 190 -7.19 5.73 14.19
N TYR A 191 -7.28 6.14 12.92
CA TYR A 191 -7.44 7.55 12.51
C TYR A 191 -6.28 8.48 12.90
N GLY A 192 -5.04 7.96 13.02
CA GLY A 192 -3.87 8.73 13.43
C GLY A 192 -3.76 8.97 14.93
N GLN A 193 -4.67 8.41 15.73
CA GLN A 193 -4.65 8.59 17.18
C GLN A 193 -3.33 8.10 17.79
N GLN A 194 -2.91 8.80 18.86
CA GLN A 194 -1.68 8.50 19.60
C GLN A 194 -0.41 8.41 18.72
N HIS A 195 -0.36 9.13 17.60
CA HIS A 195 0.78 9.09 16.68
C HIS A 195 1.14 7.66 16.25
N VAL A 196 0.17 6.92 15.70
CA VAL A 196 0.32 5.51 15.31
C VAL A 196 1.60 5.22 14.51
N TRP A 197 2.07 6.16 13.73
CA TRP A 197 3.32 6.03 12.98
C TRP A 197 4.55 5.76 13.86
N GLU A 198 4.49 6.09 15.16
CA GLU A 198 5.59 5.81 16.10
C GLU A 198 5.54 4.39 16.67
N TRP A 199 4.36 3.75 16.72
CA TRP A 199 4.16 2.45 17.36
C TRP A 199 3.50 1.39 16.45
N GLY A 200 2.99 1.74 15.28
CA GLY A 200 2.26 0.82 14.41
C GLY A 200 3.10 -0.38 13.95
N ALA A 201 4.35 -0.16 13.54
CA ALA A 201 5.25 -1.25 13.17
C ALA A 201 5.61 -2.18 14.35
N PRO A 202 5.98 -1.69 15.55
CA PRO A 202 6.20 -2.52 16.74
C PRO A 202 5.05 -3.43 17.14
N VAL A 203 3.80 -3.08 16.87
CA VAL A 203 2.64 -3.93 17.16
C VAL A 203 2.24 -4.83 15.99
N GLY A 204 3.06 -4.87 14.92
CA GLY A 204 2.91 -5.78 13.79
C GLY A 204 2.13 -5.23 12.59
N GLY A 205 1.80 -3.92 12.57
CA GLY A 205 1.13 -3.28 11.44
C GLY A 205 2.04 -3.15 10.21
N GLN A 206 1.56 -3.57 9.04
CA GLN A 206 2.21 -3.31 7.76
C GLN A 206 1.74 -2.02 7.11
N MET A 207 0.62 -1.46 7.54
CA MET A 207 0.15 -0.13 7.19
C MET A 207 -0.74 0.41 8.30
N TRP A 208 -0.88 1.72 8.38
CA TRP A 208 -1.72 2.37 9.40
C TRP A 208 -2.29 3.70 8.92
N ARG A 209 -3.56 3.90 9.20
CA ARG A 209 -4.26 5.16 8.93
C ARG A 209 -3.66 6.28 9.76
N THR A 210 -3.27 7.34 9.08
CA THR A 210 -2.64 8.51 9.70
C THR A 210 -3.61 9.64 10.01
N THR A 211 -4.84 9.55 9.48
CA THR A 211 -5.89 10.59 9.61
C THR A 211 -7.27 9.94 9.70
N GLY A 212 -8.29 10.74 10.01
CA GLY A 212 -9.70 10.38 9.82
C GLY A 212 -10.03 10.03 8.37
N ASP A 213 -11.24 9.53 8.15
CA ASP A 213 -11.68 9.03 6.85
C ASP A 213 -11.70 10.10 5.76
N ILE A 214 -11.27 9.72 4.57
CA ILE A 214 -11.38 10.53 3.36
C ILE A 214 -12.76 10.33 2.71
N GLY A 215 -13.28 11.38 2.09
CA GLY A 215 -14.44 11.30 1.23
C GLY A 215 -14.17 11.94 -0.12
N ASP A 216 -15.03 11.73 -1.09
CA ASP A 216 -14.95 12.30 -2.43
C ASP A 216 -15.10 13.83 -2.41
N ASN A 217 -14.07 14.50 -1.87
CA ASN A 217 -14.01 15.94 -1.68
C ASN A 217 -12.58 16.44 -1.80
N TYR A 218 -12.34 17.33 -2.75
CA TYR A 218 -11.01 17.89 -3.01
C TYR A 218 -10.35 18.54 -1.79
N PHE A 219 -11.09 19.32 -1.01
CA PHE A 219 -10.52 20.01 0.16
C PHE A 219 -10.14 19.05 1.28
N GLN A 220 -10.93 17.98 1.48
CA GLN A 220 -10.61 16.94 2.43
C GLN A 220 -9.35 16.17 1.98
N MET A 221 -9.27 15.84 0.70
CA MET A 221 -8.07 15.24 0.11
C MET A 221 -6.82 16.12 0.31
N LEU A 222 -6.95 17.44 0.14
CA LEU A 222 -5.84 18.36 0.41
C LEU A 222 -5.36 18.29 1.86
N VAL A 223 -6.28 18.35 2.82
CA VAL A 223 -5.94 18.33 4.26
C VAL A 223 -5.25 17.02 4.62
N ILE A 224 -5.82 15.89 4.18
CA ILE A 224 -5.31 14.56 4.47
C ILE A 224 -3.97 14.32 3.77
N GLY A 225 -3.91 14.50 2.46
CA GLY A 225 -2.74 14.16 1.66
C GLY A 225 -1.53 15.07 1.92
N PHE A 226 -1.71 16.39 1.84
CA PHE A 226 -0.60 17.33 2.11
C PHE A 226 -0.21 17.37 3.59
N GLY A 227 -1.09 16.93 4.48
CA GLY A 227 -0.82 16.76 5.91
C GLY A 227 0.17 15.63 6.23
N GLN A 228 0.47 14.75 5.27
CA GLN A 228 1.44 13.66 5.46
C GLN A 228 2.90 14.12 5.49
N ASN A 229 3.17 15.38 5.14
CA ASN A 229 4.53 15.93 5.21
C ASN A 229 5.08 15.90 6.64
N GLY A 230 6.29 15.36 6.82
CA GLY A 230 6.93 15.17 8.13
C GLY A 230 6.78 13.74 8.68
N LEU A 231 5.98 12.88 8.02
CA LEU A 231 5.83 11.47 8.39
C LEU A 231 6.76 10.53 7.63
N GLU A 232 7.58 11.03 6.70
CA GLU A 232 8.43 10.25 5.81
C GLU A 232 9.43 9.33 6.53
N LYS A 233 9.83 9.67 7.73
CA LYS A 233 10.78 8.85 8.51
C LYS A 233 10.15 7.59 9.13
N TYR A 234 8.82 7.49 9.12
CA TYR A 234 8.10 6.38 9.73
C TYR A 234 7.64 5.33 8.72
N ALA A 235 7.68 5.64 7.42
CA ALA A 235 7.33 4.71 6.35
C ALA A 235 8.57 4.07 5.73
N GLY A 236 8.43 2.81 5.31
CA GLY A 236 9.48 2.06 4.65
C GLY A 236 9.06 0.63 4.32
N PRO A 237 9.96 -0.17 3.71
CA PRO A 237 9.63 -1.55 3.34
C PRO A 237 9.08 -2.36 4.51
N GLY A 238 7.87 -2.89 4.33
CA GLY A 238 7.14 -3.65 5.34
C GLY A 238 6.21 -2.84 6.23
N HIS A 239 6.18 -1.50 6.14
CA HIS A 239 5.33 -0.65 6.97
C HIS A 239 5.11 0.74 6.34
N TRP A 240 3.85 1.16 6.18
CA TRP A 240 3.46 2.32 5.37
C TRP A 240 2.47 3.23 6.06
N ASN A 241 2.68 4.55 5.93
CA ASN A 241 1.67 5.55 6.28
C ASN A 241 0.52 5.49 5.28
N ASP A 242 -0.70 5.42 5.77
CA ASP A 242 -1.92 5.29 4.97
C ASP A 242 -2.78 6.54 5.12
N PRO A 243 -2.85 7.41 4.10
CA PRO A 243 -3.73 8.57 4.10
C PRO A 243 -5.17 8.23 3.66
N ASP A 244 -5.54 6.96 3.62
CA ASP A 244 -6.83 6.42 3.18
C ASP A 244 -6.95 6.21 1.66
N CYS A 245 -8.12 5.72 1.23
CA CYS A 245 -8.43 5.28 -0.12
C CYS A 245 -8.30 6.39 -1.17
N LEU A 246 -8.11 5.95 -2.41
CA LEU A 246 -8.23 6.81 -3.59
C LEU A 246 -9.71 7.04 -3.92
N GLU A 247 -10.14 8.30 -3.92
CA GLU A 247 -11.48 8.73 -4.33
C GLU A 247 -11.63 8.91 -5.85
N VAL A 248 -10.63 8.51 -6.59
CA VAL A 248 -10.55 8.60 -8.05
C VAL A 248 -11.73 7.87 -8.70
N GLY A 249 -12.61 8.63 -9.37
CA GLY A 249 -13.76 8.07 -10.08
C GLY A 249 -15.05 7.96 -9.27
N ASN A 250 -15.10 8.41 -8.02
CA ASN A 250 -16.34 8.50 -7.23
C ASN A 250 -17.30 9.62 -7.71
N GLY A 251 -16.78 10.62 -8.44
CA GLY A 251 -17.58 11.52 -9.28
C GLY A 251 -17.72 12.95 -8.79
N ARG A 252 -17.31 13.31 -7.55
CA ARG A 252 -17.34 14.69 -7.05
C ARG A 252 -16.03 15.41 -7.34
N MET A 253 -14.88 14.76 -7.18
CA MET A 253 -13.60 15.28 -7.64
C MET A 253 -13.52 15.23 -9.17
N LYS A 254 -12.92 16.28 -9.76
CA LYS A 254 -12.69 16.38 -11.21
C LYS A 254 -11.47 15.52 -11.60
N ASP A 255 -11.32 15.24 -12.89
CA ASP A 255 -10.21 14.42 -13.39
C ASP A 255 -8.82 14.97 -12.98
N GLU A 256 -8.64 16.30 -13.01
CA GLU A 256 -7.39 16.95 -12.56
C GLU A 256 -7.19 16.79 -11.04
N GLU A 257 -8.25 16.87 -10.24
CA GLU A 257 -8.21 16.68 -8.79
C GLU A 257 -7.92 15.20 -8.44
N SER A 258 -8.50 14.27 -9.20
CA SER A 258 -8.23 12.84 -9.12
C SER A 258 -6.76 12.53 -9.47
N ARG A 259 -6.24 13.15 -10.54
CA ARG A 259 -4.83 13.03 -10.91
C ARG A 259 -3.90 13.62 -9.83
N THR A 260 -4.32 14.71 -9.20
CA THR A 260 -3.58 15.32 -8.08
C THR A 260 -3.52 14.37 -6.89
N GLN A 261 -4.64 13.71 -6.53
CA GLN A 261 -4.64 12.69 -5.49
C GLN A 261 -3.70 11.53 -5.84
N MET A 262 -3.82 10.94 -7.01
CA MET A 262 -2.96 9.83 -7.44
C MET A 262 -1.47 10.23 -7.43
N THR A 263 -1.14 11.44 -7.93
CA THR A 263 0.22 11.97 -7.87
C THR A 263 0.73 12.04 -6.44
N LEU A 264 -0.07 12.62 -5.53
CA LEU A 264 0.35 12.81 -4.14
C LEU A 264 0.51 11.47 -3.41
N TRP A 265 -0.44 10.52 -3.57
CA TRP A 265 -0.34 9.18 -3.00
C TRP A 265 0.91 8.45 -3.48
N CYS A 266 1.23 8.52 -4.78
CA CYS A 266 2.46 7.92 -5.32
C CYS A 266 3.73 8.59 -4.77
N MET A 267 3.73 9.90 -4.59
CA MET A 267 4.84 10.61 -3.94
C MET A 267 5.01 10.18 -2.48
N LEU A 268 3.90 9.93 -1.79
CA LEU A 268 3.88 9.51 -0.40
C LEU A 268 4.29 8.05 -0.19
N ALA A 269 4.45 7.23 -1.23
CA ALA A 269 4.54 5.77 -1.11
C ALA A 269 3.38 5.23 -0.25
N ALA A 270 2.18 5.72 -0.51
CA ALA A 270 0.98 5.38 0.24
C ALA A 270 0.33 4.10 -0.32
N PRO A 271 -0.33 3.29 0.49
CA PRO A 271 -1.17 2.23 -0.03
C PRO A 271 -2.17 2.76 -1.07
N LEU A 272 -2.24 2.12 -2.24
CA LEU A 272 -3.12 2.54 -3.34
C LEU A 272 -4.39 1.67 -3.35
N PHE A 273 -5.36 2.01 -2.51
CA PHE A 273 -6.66 1.34 -2.49
C PHE A 273 -7.72 2.20 -3.20
N ALA A 274 -8.19 1.72 -4.36
CA ALA A 274 -9.28 2.37 -5.08
C ALA A 274 -10.61 2.19 -4.30
N GLY A 275 -11.38 3.28 -4.14
CA GLY A 275 -12.64 3.29 -3.40
C GLY A 275 -13.89 3.43 -4.28
N ASN A 276 -13.77 3.30 -5.61
CA ASN A 276 -14.85 3.54 -6.59
C ASN A 276 -15.50 2.24 -7.12
N ASP A 277 -16.51 2.38 -7.97
CA ASP A 277 -17.13 1.26 -8.70
C ASP A 277 -16.26 0.87 -9.90
N LEU A 278 -15.50 -0.23 -9.78
CA LEU A 278 -14.59 -0.71 -10.82
C LEU A 278 -15.31 -1.20 -12.09
N THR A 279 -16.60 -1.54 -11.99
CA THR A 279 -17.41 -1.99 -13.11
C THR A 279 -17.90 -0.85 -14.01
N LYS A 280 -17.76 0.42 -13.55
CA LYS A 280 -18.32 1.61 -14.21
C LYS A 280 -17.31 2.75 -14.35
N MET A 281 -16.03 2.43 -14.48
CA MET A 281 -15.00 3.47 -14.63
C MET A 281 -15.04 4.13 -16.01
N SER A 282 -14.84 5.46 -16.03
CA SER A 282 -14.53 6.17 -17.26
C SER A 282 -13.12 5.81 -17.76
N PRO A 283 -12.82 5.98 -19.06
CA PRO A 283 -11.46 5.80 -19.56
C PRO A 283 -10.43 6.70 -18.83
N ALA A 284 -10.81 7.92 -18.43
CA ALA A 284 -9.94 8.84 -17.69
C ALA A 284 -9.66 8.35 -16.27
N THR A 285 -10.69 7.84 -15.58
CA THR A 285 -10.55 7.20 -14.26
C THR A 285 -9.59 6.03 -14.32
N LEU A 286 -9.82 5.10 -15.24
CA LEU A 286 -8.96 3.93 -15.41
C LEU A 286 -7.52 4.33 -15.75
N ALA A 287 -7.32 5.25 -16.72
CA ALA A 287 -5.99 5.73 -17.09
C ALA A 287 -5.24 6.40 -15.92
N THR A 288 -5.97 7.05 -15.00
CA THR A 288 -5.37 7.61 -13.79
C THR A 288 -4.91 6.51 -12.84
N LEU A 289 -5.75 5.52 -12.57
CA LEU A 289 -5.45 4.43 -11.63
C LEU A 289 -4.35 3.48 -12.11
N ILE A 290 -4.21 3.27 -13.43
CA ILE A 290 -3.23 2.32 -13.98
C ILE A 290 -2.03 3.00 -14.67
N ASN A 291 -1.75 4.30 -14.42
CA ASN A 291 -0.58 4.95 -15.00
C ASN A 291 0.71 4.24 -14.51
N PRO A 292 1.45 3.55 -15.41
CA PRO A 292 2.56 2.71 -14.99
C PRO A 292 3.75 3.52 -14.44
N GLU A 293 3.93 4.76 -14.89
CA GLU A 293 5.05 5.60 -14.45
C GLU A 293 4.77 6.24 -13.07
N ALA A 294 3.52 6.62 -12.79
CA ALA A 294 3.11 7.07 -11.46
C ALA A 294 3.19 5.90 -10.45
N ILE A 295 2.67 4.72 -10.82
CA ILE A 295 2.76 3.51 -9.99
C ILE A 295 4.23 3.13 -9.75
N ALA A 296 5.11 3.23 -10.75
CA ALA A 296 6.53 2.94 -10.58
C ALA A 296 7.21 3.87 -9.56
N VAL A 297 6.73 5.11 -9.41
CA VAL A 297 7.18 6.00 -8.34
C VAL A 297 6.68 5.52 -6.98
N ASP A 298 5.42 5.13 -6.88
CA ASP A 298 4.85 4.58 -5.64
C ASP A 298 5.60 3.32 -5.18
N GLN A 299 5.76 2.38 -6.09
CA GLN A 299 6.31 1.04 -5.87
C GLN A 299 7.85 1.00 -5.94
N ASP A 300 8.53 2.16 -5.92
CA ASP A 300 9.99 2.22 -5.97
C ASP A 300 10.64 1.46 -4.81
N LEU A 301 11.60 0.59 -5.13
CA LEU A 301 12.22 -0.34 -4.20
C LEU A 301 13.07 0.33 -3.11
N ALA A 302 13.42 1.63 -3.22
CA ALA A 302 14.02 2.38 -2.13
C ALA A 302 13.05 2.53 -0.94
N GLY A 303 11.74 2.37 -1.17
CA GLY A 303 10.71 2.41 -0.14
C GLY A 303 10.67 3.73 0.63
N ARG A 304 10.94 4.84 -0.05
CA ARG A 304 10.99 6.16 0.58
C ARG A 304 9.70 6.93 0.35
N GLN A 305 9.09 7.42 1.41
CA GLN A 305 8.03 8.43 1.30
C GLN A 305 8.65 9.76 0.86
N GLY A 306 8.00 10.47 -0.07
CA GLY A 306 8.36 11.82 -0.48
C GLY A 306 7.98 12.87 0.56
N TYR A 307 8.56 14.03 0.44
CA TYR A 307 8.34 15.17 1.34
C TYR A 307 8.26 16.49 0.55
N ARG A 308 7.73 17.51 1.20
CA ARG A 308 7.66 18.85 0.64
C ARG A 308 9.02 19.53 0.65
N ALA A 309 9.59 19.74 -0.54
CA ALA A 309 10.88 20.42 -0.70
C ALA A 309 10.72 21.94 -0.64
N ARG A 310 9.63 22.49 -1.21
CA ARG A 310 9.35 23.94 -1.20
C ARG A 310 7.85 24.20 -1.21
N GLN A 311 7.44 25.31 -0.56
CA GLN A 311 6.07 25.82 -0.61
C GLN A 311 6.07 27.33 -0.79
N GLU A 312 5.25 27.83 -1.72
CA GLU A 312 4.99 29.24 -1.98
C GLU A 312 3.47 29.48 -2.02
N GLY A 313 2.89 29.77 -0.87
CA GLY A 313 1.44 29.88 -0.73
C GLY A 313 0.71 28.60 -1.13
N PRO A 314 -0.12 28.61 -2.20
CA PRO A 314 -0.84 27.43 -2.65
C PRO A 314 -0.02 26.53 -3.59
N LEU A 315 1.21 26.92 -3.93
CA LEU A 315 2.10 26.17 -4.82
C LEU A 315 3.09 25.36 -3.99
N GLU A 316 3.26 24.09 -4.33
CA GLU A 316 4.16 23.18 -3.61
C GLU A 316 5.01 22.36 -4.57
N ILE A 317 6.27 22.13 -4.20
CA ILE A 317 7.17 21.19 -4.82
C ILE A 317 7.46 20.09 -3.82
N TRP A 318 7.17 18.86 -4.22
CA TRP A 318 7.46 17.65 -3.46
C TRP A 318 8.54 16.84 -4.14
N MET A 319 9.37 16.16 -3.37
CA MET A 319 10.47 15.34 -3.85
C MET A 319 10.48 13.98 -3.17
N LYS A 320 10.74 12.93 -3.97
CA LYS A 320 10.94 11.56 -3.51
C LYS A 320 12.20 11.01 -4.15
N PRO A 321 13.21 10.57 -3.37
CA PRO A 321 14.38 9.89 -3.93
C PRO A 321 14.00 8.49 -4.42
N LEU A 322 14.52 8.11 -5.60
CA LEU A 322 14.26 6.80 -6.23
C LEU A 322 15.50 5.92 -6.18
N ALA A 323 15.29 4.60 -6.24
CA ALA A 323 16.36 3.59 -6.15
C ALA A 323 17.42 3.71 -7.24
N ASP A 324 17.07 4.23 -8.43
CA ASP A 324 18.02 4.43 -9.54
C ASP A 324 18.85 5.73 -9.44
N GLY A 325 18.74 6.44 -8.31
CA GLY A 325 19.42 7.70 -8.04
C GLY A 325 18.75 8.94 -8.65
N SER A 326 17.68 8.77 -9.44
CA SER A 326 16.86 9.88 -9.89
C SER A 326 15.92 10.38 -8.78
N LYS A 327 15.21 11.47 -9.05
CA LYS A 327 14.19 12.03 -8.16
C LYS A 327 12.83 12.01 -8.86
N ALA A 328 11.80 11.53 -8.19
CA ALA A 328 10.45 11.93 -8.54
C ALA A 328 10.17 13.30 -7.94
N VAL A 329 9.61 14.19 -8.74
CA VAL A 329 9.25 15.56 -8.32
C VAL A 329 7.82 15.81 -8.73
N ALA A 330 6.99 16.22 -7.78
CA ALA A 330 5.64 16.66 -8.06
C ALA A 330 5.50 18.17 -7.80
N MET A 331 4.92 18.87 -8.76
CA MET A 331 4.65 20.30 -8.71
C MET A 331 3.13 20.47 -8.61
N PHE A 332 2.65 20.95 -7.48
CA PHE A 332 1.22 21.06 -7.17
C PHE A 332 0.73 22.50 -7.14
N SER A 333 -0.50 22.74 -7.60
CA SER A 333 -1.25 23.95 -7.36
C SER A 333 -2.56 23.68 -6.65
N ARG A 334 -2.69 24.18 -5.42
CA ARG A 334 -3.96 24.17 -4.68
C ARG A 334 -4.85 25.38 -5.05
N HIS A 335 -4.42 26.16 -6.04
CA HIS A 335 -5.14 27.36 -6.47
C HIS A 335 -6.26 27.02 -7.44
N GLY A 336 -7.38 27.76 -7.35
CA GLY A 336 -8.57 27.62 -8.21
C GLY A 336 -8.40 28.14 -9.66
N ARG A 337 -7.17 28.39 -10.12
CA ARG A 337 -6.83 28.80 -11.49
C ARG A 337 -5.51 28.18 -11.94
N ILE A 338 -5.22 28.25 -13.23
CA ILE A 338 -3.94 27.84 -13.81
C ILE A 338 -2.83 28.73 -13.24
N MET A 339 -1.73 28.11 -12.83
CA MET A 339 -0.56 28.78 -12.26
C MET A 339 0.71 28.34 -12.96
N GLU A 340 1.74 29.20 -12.97
CA GLU A 340 3.09 28.82 -13.34
C GLU A 340 3.90 28.56 -12.09
N LEU A 341 4.73 27.51 -12.13
CA LEU A 341 5.64 27.15 -11.04
C LEU A 341 6.99 26.76 -11.65
N THR A 342 8.08 27.21 -11.02
CA THR A 342 9.44 26.85 -11.43
C THR A 342 10.02 25.90 -10.38
N LEU A 343 10.44 24.72 -10.81
CA LEU A 343 11.32 23.83 -10.07
C LEU A 343 12.75 24.32 -10.26
N ASN A 344 13.43 24.75 -9.21
CA ASN A 344 14.88 24.89 -9.24
C ASN A 344 15.49 23.55 -8.84
N PHE A 345 16.48 23.05 -9.57
CA PHE A 345 17.04 21.73 -9.30
C PHE A 345 17.71 21.63 -7.92
N GLU A 346 18.21 22.74 -7.41
CA GLU A 346 18.79 22.83 -6.05
C GLU A 346 17.74 22.54 -4.97
N ASP A 347 16.44 22.88 -5.18
CA ASP A 347 15.34 22.60 -4.23
C ASP A 347 15.19 21.09 -3.95
N VAL A 348 15.63 20.27 -4.92
CA VAL A 348 15.52 18.79 -4.83
C VAL A 348 16.90 18.11 -4.78
N GLY A 349 17.96 18.90 -4.46
CA GLY A 349 19.30 18.38 -4.27
C GLY A 349 19.97 17.86 -5.56
N ILE A 350 19.68 18.49 -6.70
CA ILE A 350 20.32 18.21 -7.98
C ILE A 350 21.19 19.41 -8.35
N THR A 351 22.46 19.15 -8.66
CA THR A 351 23.44 20.16 -9.08
C THR A 351 23.74 19.98 -10.56
N GLY A 352 23.69 21.08 -11.32
CA GLY A 352 23.94 21.10 -12.76
C GLY A 352 22.78 20.60 -13.62
N PRO A 353 23.04 20.30 -14.90
CA PRO A 353 22.03 19.92 -15.86
C PRO A 353 21.32 18.61 -15.47
N ALA A 354 20.01 18.53 -15.75
CA ALA A 354 19.24 17.32 -15.51
C ALA A 354 18.26 17.02 -16.65
N LEU A 355 18.12 15.74 -16.93
CA LEU A 355 17.06 15.21 -17.82
C LEU A 355 15.74 15.19 -17.07
N VAL A 356 14.69 15.71 -17.72
CA VAL A 356 13.34 15.80 -17.17
C VAL A 356 12.38 14.98 -18.04
N ARG A 357 11.57 14.11 -17.40
CA ARG A 357 10.50 13.35 -18.02
C ARG A 357 9.18 13.65 -17.34
N ASP A 358 8.14 13.90 -18.11
CA ASP A 358 6.76 14.03 -17.62
C ASP A 358 6.13 12.63 -17.54
N LEU A 359 5.72 12.22 -16.33
CA LEU A 359 5.22 10.87 -16.04
C LEU A 359 3.72 10.72 -16.35
N TRP A 360 2.98 11.83 -16.47
CA TRP A 360 1.59 11.80 -16.93
C TRP A 360 1.48 11.78 -18.45
N GLN A 361 2.37 12.48 -19.13
CA GLN A 361 2.42 12.53 -20.60
C GLN A 361 3.28 11.43 -21.21
N HIS A 362 4.01 10.64 -20.39
CA HIS A 362 4.98 9.62 -20.82
C HIS A 362 6.03 10.19 -21.78
N LYS A 363 6.46 11.42 -21.53
CA LYS A 363 7.27 12.19 -22.48
C LYS A 363 8.58 12.70 -21.87
N ASP A 364 9.68 12.46 -22.56
CA ASP A 364 10.94 13.12 -22.27
C ASP A 364 10.88 14.58 -22.74
N LEU A 365 11.11 15.50 -21.81
CA LEU A 365 11.04 16.96 -22.06
C LEU A 365 12.40 17.54 -22.46
N GLY A 366 13.49 16.79 -22.26
CA GLY A 366 14.86 17.18 -22.58
C GLY A 366 15.70 17.50 -21.34
N THR A 367 16.88 18.05 -21.57
CA THR A 367 17.84 18.44 -20.53
C THR A 367 17.74 19.95 -20.27
N PHE A 368 17.72 20.35 -19.00
CA PHE A 368 17.64 21.71 -18.54
C PHE A 368 18.82 22.01 -17.62
N GLU A 369 19.35 23.24 -17.64
CA GLU A 369 20.58 23.60 -16.92
C GLU A 369 20.39 23.80 -15.42
N HIS A 370 19.32 24.51 -14.99
CA HIS A 370 19.17 24.97 -13.61
C HIS A 370 17.81 24.64 -13.01
N GLY A 371 16.82 24.32 -13.83
CA GLY A 371 15.46 24.08 -13.38
C GLY A 371 14.49 23.89 -14.52
N PHE A 372 13.23 23.68 -14.19
CA PHE A 372 12.15 23.44 -15.13
C PHE A 372 10.91 24.25 -14.74
N LYS A 373 10.33 24.99 -15.71
CA LYS A 373 9.10 25.74 -15.51
C LYS A 373 7.91 24.99 -16.09
N ALA A 374 6.87 24.81 -15.28
CA ALA A 374 5.64 24.17 -15.67
C ALA A 374 4.42 25.08 -15.51
N THR A 375 3.44 24.90 -16.38
CA THR A 375 2.08 25.40 -16.20
C THR A 375 1.27 24.33 -15.48
N ILE A 376 0.80 24.65 -14.28
CA ILE A 376 0.05 23.72 -13.43
C ILE A 376 -1.44 24.02 -13.59
N PRO A 377 -2.28 23.02 -13.94
CA PRO A 377 -3.73 23.21 -14.02
C PRO A 377 -4.34 23.67 -12.68
N ARG A 378 -5.56 24.19 -12.75
CA ARG A 378 -6.36 24.44 -11.56
C ARG A 378 -6.46 23.16 -10.73
N HIS A 379 -6.15 23.24 -9.42
CA HIS A 379 -6.14 22.10 -8.51
C HIS A 379 -5.31 20.91 -9.01
N GLY A 380 -4.36 21.17 -9.89
CA GLY A 380 -3.64 20.17 -10.66
C GLY A 380 -2.25 19.86 -10.12
N ALA A 381 -1.65 18.88 -10.78
CA ALA A 381 -0.28 18.44 -10.53
C ALA A 381 0.46 18.18 -11.85
N VAL A 382 1.78 18.42 -11.83
CA VAL A 382 2.73 17.91 -12.82
C VAL A 382 3.66 16.96 -12.08
N MET A 383 3.84 15.74 -12.58
CA MET A 383 4.70 14.73 -11.98
C MET A 383 5.86 14.43 -12.91
N LEU A 384 7.06 14.61 -12.41
CA LEU A 384 8.29 14.52 -13.19
C LEU A 384 9.22 13.45 -12.61
N LYS A 385 9.99 12.81 -13.49
CA LYS A 385 11.24 12.14 -13.12
C LYS A 385 12.40 13.01 -13.54
N VAL A 386 13.27 13.37 -12.60
CA VAL A 386 14.42 14.26 -12.80
C VAL A 386 15.70 13.49 -12.49
N LYS A 387 16.61 13.42 -13.47
CA LYS A 387 17.86 12.70 -13.34
C LYS A 387 19.02 13.62 -13.70
N ALA A 388 19.97 13.81 -12.78
CA ALA A 388 21.18 14.58 -13.06
C ALA A 388 21.90 14.01 -14.29
N SER A 389 22.19 14.87 -15.25
CA SER A 389 23.04 14.49 -16.38
C SER A 389 24.47 14.28 -15.85
N ARG A 390 25.11 13.18 -16.23
CA ARG A 390 26.55 13.04 -15.97
C ARG A 390 27.24 14.17 -16.69
N ALA A 391 28.05 14.98 -15.98
CA ALA A 391 28.97 15.90 -16.65
C ALA A 391 29.81 15.05 -17.61
N GLU A 392 29.76 15.33 -18.91
CA GLU A 392 30.77 14.79 -19.82
C GLU A 392 32.14 15.23 -19.30
N PRO A 393 33.12 14.33 -19.16
CA PRO A 393 34.46 14.74 -18.81
C PRO A 393 34.91 15.76 -19.87
N ALA A 394 35.29 16.94 -19.42
CA ALA A 394 35.77 18.00 -20.30
C ALA A 394 36.83 17.40 -21.24
N THR A 395 36.47 17.25 -22.51
CA THR A 395 37.44 16.86 -23.55
C THR A 395 38.52 17.94 -23.53
N SER A 396 39.69 17.59 -23.01
CA SER A 396 40.86 18.45 -23.10
C SER A 396 41.10 18.76 -24.58
N ARG A 397 40.72 19.96 -25.01
CA ARG A 397 41.09 20.45 -26.32
C ARG A 397 42.63 20.55 -26.29
N GLY A 398 43.26 19.61 -26.96
CA GLY A 398 44.66 19.63 -27.16
C GLY A 398 45.05 20.96 -27.81
N THR A 399 45.92 21.68 -27.17
CA THR A 399 46.58 22.85 -27.72
C THR A 399 47.34 22.41 -28.99
N PRO A 400 47.11 23.01 -30.15
CA PRO A 400 47.93 22.74 -31.31
C PRO A 400 49.35 23.31 -31.06
N ARG A 401 50.34 22.47 -31.32
CA ARG A 401 51.75 22.85 -31.37
C ARG A 401 52.06 23.58 -32.65
#